data_8560422ea0ab05dc878f428901d06d77
#
_entry.id   8560422ea0ab05dc878f428901d06d77
#
_cell.length_a   1.000
_cell.length_b   1.000
_cell.length_c   1.000
_cell.angle_alpha   90.00
_cell.angle_beta   90.00
_cell.angle_gamma   90.00
#
_symmetry.space_group_name_H-M   'P 1'
#
loop_
_entity.id
_entity.type
_entity.pdbx_description
1 polymer ?
#
loop_
_entity_poly.entity_id
_entity_poly.type
_entity_poly.pdbx_seq_one_letter_code
_entity_poly.pdbx_strand_id
1 'polypeptide(L)'
;MRSGKRPPDRTLPLGGVRLLLGCLVVGGAALAQQPPGIEDLQTLRANPLSGLRTVTLQYQANVGTPALGDVQSVWTLQAVWPFPLGEHWSLITYPSLSVMSQLAPTSGDDRVAGLGDTIVTAVVTPTETGRLIWGTGAVLEIPTATNRDLGTSRWAAGPALALFVQPNPLTVGVLLENAWSFTGGTDGEVNAFEAQYFFTWNLPHGWFLQSNGTVTANWKAEPTNRWTVPVGGGFGKVFTLGGQSWSSGAQVFYNAVHPSAGPEWSAGVSLQVLFP
;
A
#
# COMPACT_ATOMS: atom_id res chain seq x y z
N MET A 1 46.57 -5.15 53.81
CA MET A 1 46.99 -5.31 52.44
C MET A 1 46.11 -6.36 51.78
N ARG A 2 45.10 -5.97 51.02
CA ARG A 2 44.38 -6.83 50.10
C ARG A 2 44.19 -6.06 48.79
N SER A 3 44.88 -6.56 47.76
CA SER A 3 44.88 -6.06 46.42
C SER A 3 43.54 -6.35 45.74
N GLY A 4 42.79 -5.32 45.33
CA GLY A 4 41.58 -5.41 44.53
C GLY A 4 41.97 -5.45 43.05
N LYS A 5 41.71 -6.56 42.38
CA LYS A 5 41.77 -6.69 40.94
C LYS A 5 40.50 -6.09 40.33
N ARG A 6 40.63 -5.10 39.44
CA ARG A 6 39.55 -4.64 38.55
C ARG A 6 39.26 -5.69 37.47
N PRO A 7 38.00 -5.92 37.11
CA PRO A 7 37.68 -6.77 35.96
C PRO A 7 37.94 -6.03 34.63
N PRO A 8 38.22 -6.75 33.54
CA PRO A 8 38.51 -6.17 32.24
C PRO A 8 37.30 -5.59 31.56
N ASP A 9 37.51 -4.43 30.99
CA ASP A 9 36.57 -3.70 30.12
C ASP A 9 36.28 -4.52 28.87
N ARG A 10 35.02 -4.98 28.70
CA ARG A 10 34.57 -5.64 27.49
C ARG A 10 33.85 -4.61 26.59
N THR A 11 34.64 -3.96 25.74
CA THR A 11 34.08 -3.27 24.59
C THR A 11 33.52 -4.26 23.59
N LEU A 12 32.18 -4.30 23.44
CA LEU A 12 31.52 -5.03 22.36
C LEU A 12 31.73 -4.27 21.05
N PRO A 13 32.12 -4.93 19.95
CA PRO A 13 32.17 -4.27 18.65
C PRO A 13 30.75 -4.09 18.13
N LEU A 14 30.41 -2.86 17.78
CA LEU A 14 29.23 -2.50 17.00
C LEU A 14 29.34 -3.16 15.62
N GLY A 15 28.75 -4.35 15.49
CA GLY A 15 28.58 -5.03 14.21
C GLY A 15 27.58 -4.27 13.37
N GLY A 16 28.06 -3.53 12.38
CA GLY A 16 27.23 -2.88 11.39
C GLY A 16 26.43 -3.92 10.61
N VAL A 17 25.11 -3.89 10.73
CA VAL A 17 24.20 -4.63 9.87
C VAL A 17 24.27 -4.02 8.47
N ARG A 18 25.09 -4.61 7.60
CA ARG A 18 25.05 -4.33 6.16
C ARG A 18 23.82 -5.04 5.59
N LEU A 19 22.76 -4.28 5.32
CA LEU A 19 21.64 -4.72 4.50
C LEU A 19 22.17 -4.95 3.08
N LEU A 20 22.48 -6.21 2.74
CA LEU A 20 22.74 -6.63 1.36
C LEU A 20 21.39 -6.72 0.62
N LEU A 21 21.02 -5.62 -0.06
CA LEU A 21 20.00 -5.68 -1.11
C LEU A 21 20.62 -6.45 -2.28
N GLY A 22 20.43 -7.76 -2.30
CA GLY A 22 20.81 -8.60 -3.42
C GLY A 22 19.89 -8.33 -4.61
N CYS A 23 20.31 -7.49 -5.55
CA CYS A 23 19.66 -7.38 -6.86
C CYS A 23 19.87 -8.68 -7.63
N LEU A 24 18.84 -9.51 -7.72
CA LEU A 24 18.77 -10.61 -8.68
C LEU A 24 18.55 -10.00 -10.07
N VAL A 25 19.62 -9.75 -10.81
CA VAL A 25 19.57 -9.39 -12.23
C VAL A 25 19.41 -10.69 -13.02
N VAL A 26 18.18 -11.01 -13.39
CA VAL A 26 17.91 -12.04 -14.41
C VAL A 26 18.07 -11.35 -15.77
N GLY A 27 19.24 -11.55 -16.40
CA GLY A 27 19.54 -11.06 -17.74
C GLY A 27 18.78 -11.83 -18.81
N GLY A 28 17.69 -11.28 -19.32
CA GLY A 28 17.11 -11.63 -20.61
C GLY A 28 17.52 -10.56 -21.61
N ALA A 29 18.16 -10.94 -22.73
CA ALA A 29 18.48 -10.04 -23.84
C ALA A 29 17.16 -9.62 -24.53
N ALA A 30 16.55 -8.53 -24.05
CA ALA A 30 15.50 -7.83 -24.76
C ALA A 30 16.13 -6.85 -25.73
N LEU A 31 15.63 -6.82 -26.97
CA LEU A 31 15.90 -5.75 -27.94
C LEU A 31 15.75 -4.41 -27.23
N ALA A 32 16.76 -3.56 -27.28
CA ALA A 32 16.81 -2.30 -26.57
C ALA A 32 15.68 -1.37 -27.05
N GLN A 33 14.51 -1.48 -26.43
CA GLN A 33 13.48 -0.44 -26.49
C GLN A 33 14.05 0.77 -25.75
N GLN A 34 13.91 1.95 -26.35
CA GLN A 34 14.24 3.19 -25.63
C GLN A 34 13.46 3.22 -24.32
N PRO A 35 14.08 3.62 -23.20
CA PRO A 35 13.37 3.74 -21.95
C PRO A 35 12.19 4.69 -22.12
N PRO A 36 11.01 4.37 -21.57
CA PRO A 36 9.81 5.19 -21.70
C PRO A 36 10.06 6.60 -21.20
N GLY A 37 9.49 7.58 -21.91
CA GLY A 37 9.55 8.98 -21.53
C GLY A 37 8.80 9.25 -20.21
N ILE A 38 9.00 10.43 -19.63
CA ILE A 38 8.31 10.82 -18.38
C ILE A 38 6.79 10.77 -18.54
N GLU A 39 6.26 11.18 -19.69
CA GLU A 39 4.81 11.19 -19.97
C GLU A 39 4.25 9.76 -20.10
N ASP A 40 5.01 8.84 -20.71
CA ASP A 40 4.65 7.44 -20.76
C ASP A 40 4.63 6.83 -19.35
N LEU A 41 5.64 7.14 -18.53
CA LEU A 41 5.73 6.69 -17.14
C LEU A 41 4.60 7.23 -16.27
N GLN A 42 4.13 8.47 -16.50
CA GLN A 42 2.95 9.01 -15.82
C GLN A 42 1.71 8.15 -16.10
N THR A 43 1.51 7.78 -17.38
CA THR A 43 0.36 6.99 -17.81
C THR A 43 0.45 5.56 -17.27
N LEU A 44 1.62 4.91 -17.39
CA LEU A 44 1.84 3.57 -16.86
C LEU A 44 1.68 3.50 -15.35
N ARG A 45 2.25 4.46 -14.61
CA ARG A 45 2.16 4.54 -13.15
C ARG A 45 0.72 4.66 -12.66
N ALA A 46 -0.11 5.39 -13.39
CA ALA A 46 -1.49 5.66 -12.99
C ALA A 46 -2.40 4.42 -13.06
N ASN A 47 -1.98 3.39 -13.79
CA ASN A 47 -2.71 2.12 -13.93
C ASN A 47 -1.89 0.96 -13.33
N PRO A 48 -2.27 0.43 -12.18
CA PRO A 48 -1.55 -0.70 -11.58
C PRO A 48 -1.56 -1.99 -12.42
N LEU A 49 -2.46 -2.12 -13.41
CA LEU A 49 -2.46 -3.25 -14.35
C LEU A 49 -1.56 -3.04 -15.57
N SER A 50 -0.83 -1.93 -15.66
CA SER A 50 0.02 -1.59 -16.82
C SER A 50 1.24 -2.49 -17.01
N GLY A 51 1.56 -3.35 -16.05
CA GLY A 51 2.78 -4.15 -16.08
C GLY A 51 4.05 -3.41 -15.63
N LEU A 52 3.96 -2.14 -15.26
CA LEU A 52 5.08 -1.39 -14.69
C LEU A 52 5.41 -1.94 -13.29
N ARG A 53 6.67 -2.32 -13.08
CA ARG A 53 7.14 -2.71 -11.74
C ARG A 53 7.36 -1.47 -10.89
N THR A 54 6.84 -1.49 -9.67
CA THR A 54 7.01 -0.36 -8.76
C THR A 54 7.22 -0.81 -7.32
N VAL A 55 7.94 0.00 -6.56
CA VAL A 55 8.02 -0.11 -5.11
C VAL A 55 7.68 1.26 -4.53
N THR A 56 6.69 1.31 -3.67
CA THR A 56 6.16 2.53 -3.08
C THR A 56 6.35 2.51 -1.57
N LEU A 57 6.95 3.54 -1.02
CA LEU A 57 6.90 3.86 0.40
C LEU A 57 5.90 5.01 0.59
N GLN A 58 4.91 4.78 1.42
CA GLN A 58 3.88 5.76 1.76
C GLN A 58 3.88 6.01 3.27
N TYR A 59 3.75 7.27 3.67
CA TYR A 59 3.39 7.67 5.02
C TYR A 59 1.99 8.27 5.01
N GLN A 60 1.17 7.89 5.98
CA GLN A 60 -0.17 8.43 6.20
C GLN A 60 -0.36 8.76 7.67
N ALA A 61 -0.82 9.97 7.95
CA ALA A 61 -1.30 10.41 9.23
C ALA A 61 -2.83 10.43 9.20
N ASN A 62 -3.47 9.70 10.11
CA ASN A 62 -4.91 9.70 10.32
C ASN A 62 -5.20 10.49 11.58
N VAL A 63 -6.03 11.53 11.47
CA VAL A 63 -6.30 12.53 12.51
C VAL A 63 -7.77 12.53 12.88
N GLY A 64 -8.08 12.87 14.14
CA GLY A 64 -9.45 12.89 14.61
C GLY A 64 -9.96 11.49 14.96
N THR A 65 -9.12 10.64 15.53
CA THR A 65 -9.48 9.31 16.04
C THR A 65 -9.59 9.33 17.58
N PRO A 66 -10.76 9.59 18.16
CA PRO A 66 -10.89 9.70 19.60
C PRO A 66 -10.46 8.43 20.36
N ALA A 67 -10.62 7.26 19.74
CA ALA A 67 -10.26 5.98 20.34
C ALA A 67 -8.77 5.60 20.19
N LEU A 68 -8.04 6.22 19.23
CA LEU A 68 -6.64 5.87 18.91
C LEU A 68 -5.65 7.00 19.24
N GLY A 69 -6.11 8.03 19.99
CA GLY A 69 -5.40 9.27 20.22
C GLY A 69 -5.43 10.19 18.99
N ASP A 70 -4.98 11.42 19.16
CA ASP A 70 -5.16 12.45 18.13
C ASP A 70 -4.59 12.09 16.77
N VAL A 71 -3.56 11.24 16.68
CA VAL A 71 -2.90 10.87 15.42
C VAL A 71 -2.48 9.39 15.42
N GLN A 72 -2.98 8.65 14.42
CA GLN A 72 -2.42 7.36 14.01
C GLN A 72 -1.44 7.58 12.87
N SER A 73 -0.24 7.05 12.96
CA SER A 73 0.78 7.08 11.91
C SER A 73 0.92 5.73 11.26
N VAL A 74 0.86 5.68 9.92
CA VAL A 74 0.98 4.45 9.14
C VAL A 74 2.04 4.63 8.06
N TRP A 75 3.06 3.78 8.08
CA TRP A 75 4.02 3.62 6.99
C TRP A 75 3.68 2.35 6.23
N THR A 76 3.52 2.43 4.93
CA THR A 76 3.22 1.29 4.09
C THR A 76 4.30 1.13 3.02
N LEU A 77 4.86 -0.06 2.93
CA LEU A 77 5.70 -0.50 1.82
C LEU A 77 4.87 -1.41 0.93
N GLN A 78 4.67 -1.00 -0.32
CA GLN A 78 3.91 -1.77 -1.31
C GLN A 78 4.75 -1.97 -2.56
N ALA A 79 4.68 -3.16 -3.16
CA ALA A 79 5.23 -3.41 -4.48
C ALA A 79 4.11 -3.72 -5.47
N VAL A 80 4.31 -3.38 -6.74
CA VAL A 80 3.54 -3.88 -7.87
C VAL A 80 4.49 -4.69 -8.74
N TRP A 81 4.19 -5.97 -8.92
CA TRP A 81 5.09 -6.86 -9.65
C TRP A 81 4.34 -7.76 -10.62
N PRO A 82 4.53 -7.55 -11.93
CA PRO A 82 3.94 -8.37 -12.97
C PRO A 82 4.74 -9.67 -13.18
N PHE A 83 4.02 -10.76 -13.35
CA PHE A 83 4.54 -12.07 -13.76
C PHE A 83 3.82 -12.50 -15.04
N PRO A 84 4.51 -12.73 -16.15
CA PRO A 84 3.87 -13.20 -17.37
C PRO A 84 3.29 -14.62 -17.18
N LEU A 85 2.06 -14.81 -17.62
CA LEU A 85 1.37 -16.10 -17.67
C LEU A 85 1.11 -16.49 -19.14
N GLY A 86 2.16 -16.90 -19.83
CA GLY A 86 2.14 -17.13 -21.27
C GLY A 86 2.14 -15.82 -22.07
N GLU A 87 1.55 -15.83 -23.29
CA GLU A 87 1.61 -14.70 -24.21
C GLU A 87 0.49 -13.67 -23.98
N HIS A 88 -0.67 -14.11 -23.48
CA HIS A 88 -1.90 -13.31 -23.44
C HIS A 88 -2.32 -12.86 -22.05
N TRP A 89 -1.67 -13.33 -21.00
CA TRP A 89 -2.05 -13.04 -19.61
C TRP A 89 -0.87 -12.62 -18.76
N SER A 90 -1.14 -11.81 -17.77
CA SER A 90 -0.18 -11.42 -16.73
C SER A 90 -0.82 -11.53 -15.36
N LEU A 91 -0.08 -12.05 -14.39
CA LEU A 91 -0.42 -12.01 -12.98
C LEU A 91 0.25 -10.77 -12.38
N ILE A 92 -0.54 -9.84 -11.89
CA ILE A 92 -0.04 -8.67 -11.17
C ILE A 92 -0.21 -8.92 -9.67
N THR A 93 0.85 -8.78 -8.90
CA THR A 93 0.82 -8.93 -7.44
C THR A 93 1.06 -7.60 -6.75
N TYR A 94 0.36 -7.39 -5.61
CA TYR A 94 0.40 -6.18 -4.79
C TYR A 94 0.65 -6.56 -3.32
N PRO A 95 1.85 -7.07 -2.95
CA PRO A 95 2.18 -7.25 -1.55
C PRO A 95 2.31 -5.89 -0.86
N SER A 96 1.71 -5.78 0.32
CA SER A 96 1.69 -4.57 1.15
C SER A 96 1.99 -4.94 2.60
N LEU A 97 2.93 -4.21 3.21
CA LEU A 97 3.33 -4.34 4.60
C LEU A 97 3.26 -2.97 5.26
N SER A 98 2.58 -2.89 6.41
CA SER A 98 2.44 -1.65 7.16
C SER A 98 3.16 -1.69 8.50
N VAL A 99 3.75 -0.55 8.88
CA VAL A 99 4.21 -0.25 10.24
C VAL A 99 3.32 0.85 10.79
N MET A 100 2.69 0.61 11.91
CA MET A 100 1.71 1.52 12.49
C MET A 100 2.11 1.98 13.89
N SER A 101 1.70 3.20 14.26
CA SER A 101 1.80 3.71 15.63
C SER A 101 0.51 4.45 15.98
N GLN A 102 -0.16 4.00 17.05
CA GLN A 102 -1.44 4.52 17.54
C GLN A 102 -1.57 4.34 19.05
N LEU A 103 -2.55 4.96 19.70
CA LEU A 103 -2.95 4.55 21.05
C LEU A 103 -3.55 3.14 20.99
N ALA A 104 -3.28 2.35 22.03
CA ALA A 104 -3.81 1.01 22.13
C ALA A 104 -5.29 1.07 22.54
N PRO A 105 -6.25 0.59 21.74
CA PRO A 105 -7.67 0.61 22.07
C PRO A 105 -8.01 -0.18 23.34
N THR A 106 -7.18 -1.16 23.69
CA THR A 106 -7.42 -2.09 24.81
C THR A 106 -6.74 -1.67 26.11
N SER A 107 -5.68 -0.86 26.08
CA SER A 107 -4.90 -0.47 27.25
C SER A 107 -4.98 1.02 27.63
N GLY A 108 -5.75 1.80 26.88
CA GLY A 108 -6.19 3.15 27.26
C GLY A 108 -5.18 4.25 26.93
N ASP A 109 -4.03 4.33 27.59
CA ASP A 109 -3.13 5.49 27.48
C ASP A 109 -1.76 5.16 26.83
N ASP A 110 -1.46 3.88 26.62
CA ASP A 110 -0.17 3.48 26.04
C ASP A 110 -0.21 3.51 24.50
N ARG A 111 0.83 4.08 23.90
CA ARG A 111 1.04 3.96 22.45
C ARG A 111 1.61 2.59 22.12
N VAL A 112 0.99 1.96 21.13
CA VAL A 112 1.50 0.74 20.51
C VAL A 112 2.07 1.06 19.12
N ALA A 113 3.23 0.47 18.83
CA ALA A 113 3.85 0.57 17.51
C ALA A 113 4.39 -0.79 17.09
N GLY A 114 4.29 -1.10 15.80
CA GLY A 114 4.76 -2.36 15.25
C GLY A 114 4.25 -2.62 13.85
N LEU A 115 4.45 -3.85 13.38
CA LEU A 115 3.92 -4.33 12.10
C LEU A 115 2.42 -4.56 12.21
N GLY A 116 1.70 -4.21 11.14
CA GLY A 116 0.34 -4.64 10.87
C GLY A 116 0.29 -5.98 10.14
N ASP A 117 -0.90 -6.40 9.77
CA ASP A 117 -1.09 -7.58 8.93
C ASP A 117 -0.57 -7.32 7.52
N THR A 118 0.01 -8.36 6.90
CA THR A 118 0.46 -8.30 5.51
C THR A 118 -0.71 -8.60 4.59
N ILE A 119 -0.91 -7.75 3.58
CA ILE A 119 -1.95 -7.94 2.57
C ILE A 119 -1.27 -8.26 1.23
N VAL A 120 -1.76 -9.27 0.55
CA VAL A 120 -1.31 -9.64 -0.79
C VAL A 120 -2.51 -9.74 -1.70
N THR A 121 -2.64 -8.80 -2.64
CA THR A 121 -3.61 -8.91 -3.72
C THR A 121 -2.91 -9.44 -4.97
N ALA A 122 -3.56 -10.37 -5.66
CA ALA A 122 -3.07 -10.96 -6.89
C ALA A 122 -4.19 -10.95 -7.94
N VAL A 123 -3.94 -10.34 -9.09
CA VAL A 123 -4.93 -10.12 -10.16
C VAL A 123 -4.37 -10.62 -11.49
N VAL A 124 -5.12 -11.46 -12.18
CA VAL A 124 -4.84 -11.87 -13.56
C VAL A 124 -5.52 -10.90 -14.51
N THR A 125 -4.76 -10.37 -15.48
CA THR A 125 -5.21 -9.39 -16.47
C THR A 125 -4.73 -9.80 -17.87
N PRO A 126 -5.50 -9.53 -18.96
CA PRO A 126 -5.00 -9.69 -20.31
C PRO A 126 -3.81 -8.77 -20.60
N THR A 127 -2.82 -9.24 -21.35
CA THR A 127 -1.68 -8.42 -21.81
C THR A 127 -2.09 -7.43 -22.90
N GLU A 128 -3.03 -7.82 -23.75
CA GLU A 128 -3.63 -6.94 -24.74
C GLU A 128 -4.92 -6.35 -24.16
N THR A 129 -4.91 -5.04 -23.95
CA THR A 129 -6.05 -4.33 -23.35
C THR A 129 -6.72 -3.44 -24.39
N GLY A 130 -8.06 -3.44 -24.38
CA GLY A 130 -8.88 -2.49 -25.14
C GLY A 130 -9.06 -1.17 -24.40
N ARG A 131 -10.21 -0.50 -24.65
CA ARG A 131 -10.58 0.73 -23.91
C ARG A 131 -10.80 0.46 -22.41
N LEU A 132 -11.33 -0.71 -22.08
CA LEU A 132 -11.49 -1.20 -20.71
C LEU A 132 -10.34 -2.14 -20.39
N ILE A 133 -9.55 -1.79 -19.40
CA ILE A 133 -8.50 -2.60 -18.80
C ILE A 133 -9.10 -3.24 -17.58
N TRP A 134 -9.00 -4.56 -17.46
CA TRP A 134 -9.63 -5.28 -16.37
C TRP A 134 -8.77 -6.43 -15.88
N GLY A 135 -8.99 -6.82 -14.65
CA GLY A 135 -8.36 -8.00 -14.08
C GLY A 135 -9.18 -8.54 -12.92
N THR A 136 -9.08 -9.82 -12.67
CA THR A 136 -9.76 -10.50 -11.57
C THR A 136 -8.80 -11.39 -10.81
N GLY A 137 -9.05 -11.58 -9.54
CA GLY A 137 -8.15 -12.35 -8.70
C GLY A 137 -8.61 -12.48 -7.27
N ALA A 138 -7.67 -12.43 -6.34
CA ALA A 138 -7.94 -12.60 -4.92
C ALA A 138 -7.07 -11.69 -4.06
N VAL A 139 -7.59 -11.35 -2.88
CA VAL A 139 -6.88 -10.75 -1.77
C VAL A 139 -6.65 -11.80 -0.69
N LEU A 140 -5.49 -11.75 -0.04
CA LEU A 140 -5.11 -12.57 1.10
C LEU A 140 -4.54 -11.68 2.21
N GLU A 141 -5.13 -11.73 3.39
CA GLU A 141 -4.62 -11.11 4.61
C GLU A 141 -3.91 -12.16 5.46
N ILE A 142 -2.67 -11.86 5.83
CA ILE A 142 -1.80 -12.74 6.60
C ILE A 142 -1.60 -12.12 7.98
N PRO A 143 -1.89 -12.81 9.09
CA PRO A 143 -1.81 -12.28 10.44
C PRO A 143 -0.35 -12.14 10.91
N THR A 144 0.35 -11.14 10.40
CA THR A 144 1.75 -10.83 10.71
C THR A 144 1.90 -9.70 11.72
N ALA A 145 0.79 -9.13 12.21
CA ALA A 145 0.82 -8.06 13.18
C ALA A 145 1.56 -8.46 14.46
N THR A 146 2.45 -7.57 14.91
CA THR A 146 3.27 -7.81 16.11
C THR A 146 2.51 -7.54 17.41
N ASN A 147 1.33 -6.90 17.31
CA ASN A 147 0.45 -6.62 18.45
C ASN A 147 -1.01 -6.79 17.99
N ARG A 148 -1.89 -7.24 18.89
CA ARG A 148 -3.34 -7.44 18.62
C ARG A 148 -4.06 -6.15 18.20
N ASP A 149 -3.60 -5.00 18.70
CA ASP A 149 -4.18 -3.70 18.38
C ASP A 149 -3.75 -3.17 17.00
N LEU A 150 -2.84 -3.87 16.30
CA LEU A 150 -2.31 -3.51 14.98
C LEU A 150 -2.76 -4.43 13.85
N GLY A 151 -3.54 -5.47 14.14
CA GLY A 151 -4.03 -6.43 13.14
C GLY A 151 -5.22 -7.24 13.62
N THR A 152 -5.68 -8.11 12.74
CA THR A 152 -6.86 -8.93 12.96
C THR A 152 -6.56 -10.26 13.67
N SER A 153 -5.28 -10.66 13.70
CA SER A 153 -4.80 -11.98 14.17
C SER A 153 -5.46 -13.16 13.43
N ARG A 154 -5.93 -12.95 12.19
CA ARG A 154 -6.68 -13.92 11.41
C ARG A 154 -6.22 -13.96 9.96
N TRP A 155 -6.23 -15.15 9.39
CA TRP A 155 -6.18 -15.29 7.95
C TRP A 155 -7.54 -14.93 7.37
N ALA A 156 -7.54 -14.02 6.38
CA ALA A 156 -8.73 -13.69 5.60
C ALA A 156 -8.39 -13.70 4.11
N ALA A 157 -9.36 -14.06 3.29
CA ALA A 157 -9.20 -14.06 1.84
C ALA A 157 -10.54 -13.78 1.15
N GLY A 158 -10.47 -13.38 -0.10
CA GLY A 158 -11.64 -13.20 -0.93
C GLY A 158 -11.33 -12.72 -2.34
N PRO A 159 -12.35 -12.42 -3.16
CA PRO A 159 -12.19 -11.99 -4.54
C PRO A 159 -11.66 -10.58 -4.65
N ALA A 160 -10.95 -10.31 -5.75
CA ALA A 160 -10.52 -9.01 -6.21
C ALA A 160 -10.95 -8.77 -7.66
N LEU A 161 -11.38 -7.55 -7.98
CA LEU A 161 -11.76 -7.11 -9.33
C LEU A 161 -11.20 -5.71 -9.58
N ALA A 162 -10.40 -5.57 -10.63
CA ALA A 162 -9.84 -4.29 -11.05
C ALA A 162 -10.41 -3.87 -12.41
N LEU A 163 -10.81 -2.60 -12.53
CA LEU A 163 -11.37 -2.02 -13.74
C LEU A 163 -10.76 -0.64 -13.96
N PHE A 164 -10.21 -0.37 -15.16
CA PHE A 164 -9.58 0.89 -15.52
C PHE A 164 -9.94 1.34 -16.92
N VAL A 165 -9.97 2.66 -17.11
CA VAL A 165 -9.99 3.32 -18.43
C VAL A 165 -8.93 4.41 -18.44
N GLN A 166 -8.22 4.57 -19.56
CA GLN A 166 -7.11 5.52 -19.70
C GLN A 166 -7.25 6.40 -20.95
N PRO A 167 -8.30 7.24 -21.07
CA PRO A 167 -8.33 8.25 -22.11
C PRO A 167 -7.33 9.36 -21.75
N ASN A 168 -6.20 9.45 -22.48
CA ASN A 168 -5.17 10.47 -22.24
C ASN A 168 -5.78 11.90 -22.23
N PRO A 169 -5.48 12.74 -21.22
CA PRO A 169 -4.49 12.60 -20.15
C PRO A 169 -5.03 11.99 -18.85
N LEU A 170 -6.19 11.35 -18.88
CA LEU A 170 -6.92 10.88 -17.71
C LEU A 170 -6.76 9.37 -17.52
N THR A 171 -6.60 8.93 -16.28
CA THR A 171 -6.77 7.54 -15.83
C THR A 171 -7.84 7.50 -14.75
N VAL A 172 -8.84 6.65 -14.93
CA VAL A 172 -9.86 6.37 -13.92
C VAL A 172 -9.98 4.86 -13.75
N GLY A 173 -10.09 4.42 -12.50
CA GLY A 173 -10.25 3.01 -12.21
C GLY A 173 -10.73 2.73 -10.81
N VAL A 174 -10.97 1.46 -10.55
CA VAL A 174 -11.33 0.93 -9.24
C VAL A 174 -10.74 -0.46 -9.05
N LEU A 175 -10.26 -0.74 -7.85
CA LEU A 175 -9.95 -2.07 -7.34
C LEU A 175 -10.96 -2.37 -6.24
N LEU A 176 -11.74 -3.43 -6.42
CA LEU A 176 -12.75 -3.90 -5.48
C LEU A 176 -12.29 -5.20 -4.85
N GLU A 177 -12.38 -5.30 -3.55
CA GLU A 177 -11.99 -6.47 -2.77
C GLU A 177 -13.00 -6.73 -1.66
N ASN A 178 -13.18 -7.99 -1.29
CA ASN A 178 -13.85 -8.34 -0.05
C ASN A 178 -13.18 -9.55 0.58
N ALA A 179 -12.71 -9.42 1.80
CA ALA A 179 -12.02 -10.47 2.53
C ALA A 179 -12.92 -11.03 3.64
N TRP A 180 -12.92 -12.35 3.79
CA TRP A 180 -13.57 -13.09 4.89
C TRP A 180 -12.53 -13.90 5.65
N SER A 181 -12.57 -13.82 6.98
CA SER A 181 -11.72 -14.70 7.79
C SER A 181 -12.18 -16.15 7.68
N PHE A 182 -11.19 -17.04 7.54
CA PHE A 182 -11.43 -18.49 7.47
C PHE A 182 -10.71 -19.27 8.58
N THR A 183 -10.06 -18.55 9.51
CA THR A 183 -9.40 -19.13 10.69
C THR A 183 -9.91 -18.45 11.97
N GLY A 184 -9.86 -19.19 13.10
CA GLY A 184 -10.23 -18.71 14.43
C GLY A 184 -11.69 -18.96 14.81
N GLY A 185 -12.08 -18.54 16.03
CA GLY A 185 -13.45 -18.64 16.56
C GLY A 185 -14.36 -17.51 16.04
N THR A 186 -15.56 -17.38 16.61
CA THR A 186 -16.55 -16.36 16.23
C THR A 186 -16.17 -14.94 16.64
N ASP A 187 -15.32 -14.78 17.68
CA ASP A 187 -14.88 -13.46 18.15
C ASP A 187 -13.84 -12.87 17.18
N GLY A 188 -14.09 -11.62 16.74
CA GLY A 188 -13.19 -10.89 15.84
C GLY A 188 -13.20 -11.40 14.39
N GLU A 189 -14.29 -12.01 13.91
CA GLU A 189 -14.44 -12.36 12.50
C GLU A 189 -14.23 -11.15 11.58
N VAL A 190 -13.44 -11.35 10.53
CA VAL A 190 -13.27 -10.37 9.45
C VAL A 190 -14.32 -10.61 8.37
N ASN A 191 -14.99 -9.56 7.97
CA ASN A 191 -15.74 -9.46 6.74
C ASN A 191 -15.64 -7.99 6.33
N ALA A 192 -14.63 -7.70 5.51
CA ALA A 192 -14.24 -6.34 5.14
C ALA A 192 -14.29 -6.19 3.63
N PHE A 193 -14.91 -5.10 3.19
CA PHE A 193 -14.94 -4.67 1.80
C PHE A 193 -14.04 -3.46 1.62
N GLU A 194 -13.32 -3.43 0.51
CA GLU A 194 -12.51 -2.30 0.08
C GLU A 194 -12.80 -1.97 -1.39
N ALA A 195 -12.96 -0.69 -1.66
CA ALA A 195 -13.04 -0.14 -3.01
C ALA A 195 -12.03 1.01 -3.14
N GLN A 196 -10.85 0.69 -3.64
CA GLN A 196 -9.85 1.71 -3.94
C GLN A 196 -10.19 2.32 -5.29
N TYR A 197 -10.54 3.61 -5.29
CA TYR A 197 -10.75 4.35 -6.53
C TYR A 197 -9.46 5.08 -6.94
N PHE A 198 -9.27 5.19 -8.25
CA PHE A 198 -8.12 5.82 -8.87
C PHE A 198 -8.61 6.90 -9.83
N PHE A 199 -8.16 8.11 -9.59
CA PHE A 199 -8.31 9.23 -10.50
C PHE A 199 -6.95 9.89 -10.65
N THR A 200 -6.44 9.96 -11.88
CA THR A 200 -5.18 10.67 -12.17
C THR A 200 -5.36 11.49 -13.43
N TRP A 201 -5.03 12.77 -13.34
CA TRP A 201 -4.97 13.68 -14.46
C TRP A 201 -3.51 14.07 -14.69
N ASN A 202 -2.94 13.59 -15.79
CA ASN A 202 -1.56 13.88 -16.17
C ASN A 202 -1.46 15.31 -16.71
N LEU A 203 -0.46 16.04 -16.23
CA LEU A 203 -0.11 17.40 -16.60
C LEU A 203 1.27 17.41 -17.27
N PRO A 204 1.66 18.48 -18.02
CA PRO A 204 2.98 18.57 -18.61
C PRO A 204 4.12 18.49 -17.59
N HIS A 205 5.31 18.09 -18.07
CA HIS A 205 6.55 18.05 -17.28
C HIS A 205 6.54 17.09 -16.09
N GLY A 206 5.80 16.00 -16.19
CA GLY A 206 5.74 14.95 -15.18
C GLY A 206 4.78 15.25 -14.01
N TRP A 207 4.12 16.40 -13.95
CA TRP A 207 3.15 16.72 -12.91
C TRP A 207 1.83 15.97 -13.11
N PHE A 208 1.14 15.66 -12.03
CA PHE A 208 -0.20 15.09 -12.08
C PHE A 208 -1.04 15.52 -10.88
N LEU A 209 -2.34 15.55 -11.09
CA LEU A 209 -3.33 15.58 -10.01
C LEU A 209 -3.83 14.15 -9.79
N GLN A 210 -4.11 13.80 -8.54
CA GLN A 210 -4.61 12.46 -8.22
C GLN A 210 -5.60 12.49 -7.06
N SER A 211 -6.51 11.52 -7.07
CA SER A 211 -7.37 11.17 -5.95
C SER A 211 -7.44 9.64 -5.90
N ASN A 212 -6.70 9.05 -4.96
CA ASN A 212 -6.61 7.60 -4.79
C ASN A 212 -7.00 7.27 -3.36
N GLY A 213 -8.30 7.29 -3.09
CA GLY A 213 -8.85 6.96 -1.77
C GLY A 213 -9.39 5.53 -1.74
N THR A 214 -9.48 4.97 -0.55
CA THR A 214 -10.09 3.64 -0.32
C THR A 214 -11.36 3.79 0.49
N VAL A 215 -12.48 3.51 -0.12
CA VAL A 215 -13.75 3.33 0.58
C VAL A 215 -13.73 1.96 1.24
N THR A 216 -14.01 1.90 2.54
CA THR A 216 -14.02 0.62 3.27
C THR A 216 -15.36 0.38 3.93
N ALA A 217 -15.71 -0.90 4.10
CA ALA A 217 -16.85 -1.31 4.92
C ALA A 217 -16.51 -2.54 5.77
N ASN A 218 -16.73 -2.41 7.07
CA ASN A 218 -16.73 -3.56 7.98
C ASN A 218 -18.15 -4.10 8.13
N TRP A 219 -18.47 -5.22 7.45
CA TRP A 219 -19.80 -5.81 7.47
C TRP A 219 -20.23 -6.37 8.83
N LYS A 220 -19.27 -6.58 9.75
CA LYS A 220 -19.53 -7.03 11.13
C LYS A 220 -19.86 -5.87 12.08
N ALA A 221 -19.58 -4.62 11.68
CA ALA A 221 -19.88 -3.46 12.49
C ALA A 221 -21.35 -3.05 12.40
N GLU A 222 -21.84 -2.35 13.41
CA GLU A 222 -23.15 -1.70 13.39
C GLU A 222 -23.29 -0.79 12.17
N PRO A 223 -24.49 -0.64 11.59
CA PRO A 223 -24.70 0.14 10.34
C PRO A 223 -24.11 1.55 10.36
N THR A 224 -24.14 2.22 11.51
CA THR A 224 -23.62 3.59 11.71
C THR A 224 -22.08 3.66 11.76
N ASN A 225 -21.43 2.54 12.03
CA ASN A 225 -19.97 2.42 12.16
C ASN A 225 -19.34 1.52 11.07
N ARG A 226 -20.10 1.26 9.99
CA ARG A 226 -19.70 0.30 8.95
C ARG A 226 -18.76 0.89 7.93
N TRP A 227 -19.03 2.11 7.48
CA TRP A 227 -18.38 2.70 6.32
C TRP A 227 -17.35 3.75 6.67
N THR A 228 -16.27 3.77 5.87
CA THR A 228 -15.37 4.93 5.74
C THR A 228 -15.34 5.36 4.29
N VAL A 229 -15.67 6.63 4.03
CA VAL A 229 -15.74 7.18 2.67
C VAL A 229 -14.86 8.43 2.59
N PRO A 230 -13.62 8.30 2.09
CA PRO A 230 -12.72 9.44 1.92
C PRO A 230 -13.09 10.25 0.68
N VAL A 231 -13.04 11.58 0.81
CA VAL A 231 -13.19 12.55 -0.28
C VAL A 231 -12.01 13.51 -0.23
N GLY A 232 -11.24 13.59 -1.29
CA GLY A 232 -10.06 14.42 -1.31
C GLY A 232 -9.19 14.15 -2.51
N GLY A 233 -7.93 14.51 -2.42
CA GLY A 233 -6.96 14.30 -3.48
C GLY A 233 -5.68 15.06 -3.22
N GLY A 234 -4.87 15.15 -4.24
CA GLY A 234 -3.59 15.79 -4.14
C GLY A 234 -2.87 15.87 -5.48
N PHE A 235 -1.59 16.01 -5.42
CA PHE A 235 -0.74 16.18 -6.60
C PHE A 235 0.55 15.39 -6.44
N GLY A 236 1.26 15.22 -7.54
CA GLY A 236 2.56 14.58 -7.53
C GLY A 236 3.34 14.87 -8.80
N LYS A 237 4.52 14.27 -8.87
CA LYS A 237 5.43 14.44 -10.00
C LYS A 237 6.19 13.15 -10.28
N VAL A 238 6.29 12.81 -11.56
CA VAL A 238 7.26 11.83 -12.08
C VAL A 238 8.52 12.55 -12.51
N PHE A 239 9.68 12.04 -12.12
CA PHE A 239 10.98 12.64 -12.40
C PHE A 239 12.07 11.57 -12.49
N THR A 240 13.21 11.92 -13.05
CA THR A 240 14.40 11.06 -13.10
C THR A 240 15.48 11.63 -12.20
N LEU A 241 16.06 10.79 -11.36
CA LEU A 241 17.17 11.12 -10.48
C LEU A 241 18.21 10.01 -10.53
N GLY A 242 19.45 10.34 -10.87
CA GLY A 242 20.54 9.37 -10.97
C GLY A 242 20.30 8.24 -12.00
N GLY A 243 19.56 8.53 -13.08
CA GLY A 243 19.21 7.53 -14.10
C GLY A 243 18.03 6.62 -13.71
N GLN A 244 17.51 6.73 -12.49
CA GLN A 244 16.34 6.01 -12.01
C GLN A 244 15.09 6.88 -12.09
N SER A 245 13.97 6.31 -12.53
CA SER A 245 12.68 6.99 -12.57
C SER A 245 11.96 6.87 -11.23
N TRP A 246 11.40 8.00 -10.79
CA TRP A 246 10.71 8.15 -9.51
C TRP A 246 9.37 8.84 -9.69
N SER A 247 8.48 8.59 -8.76
CA SER A 247 7.25 9.36 -8.57
C SER A 247 7.13 9.76 -7.10
N SER A 248 6.76 11.02 -6.84
CA SER A 248 6.39 11.45 -5.49
C SER A 248 5.01 12.07 -5.52
N GLY A 249 4.28 11.98 -4.40
CA GLY A 249 2.95 12.56 -4.30
C GLY A 249 2.57 12.92 -2.88
N ALA A 250 1.60 13.82 -2.75
CA ALA A 250 0.96 14.17 -1.50
C ALA A 250 -0.56 14.23 -1.71
N GLN A 251 -1.33 13.76 -0.74
CA GLN A 251 -2.80 13.73 -0.77
C GLN A 251 -3.36 14.05 0.61
N VAL A 252 -4.54 14.66 0.62
CA VAL A 252 -5.34 14.91 1.84
C VAL A 252 -6.77 14.46 1.56
N PHE A 253 -7.38 13.75 2.51
CA PHE A 253 -8.75 13.28 2.45
C PHE A 253 -9.51 13.67 3.71
N TYR A 254 -10.76 14.07 3.53
CA TYR A 254 -11.77 14.15 4.56
C TYR A 254 -12.65 12.90 4.47
N ASN A 255 -12.82 12.18 5.57
CA ASN A 255 -13.71 11.02 5.63
C ASN A 255 -15.15 11.51 5.84
N ALA A 256 -15.89 11.73 4.75
CA ALA A 256 -17.25 12.25 4.77
C ALA A 256 -18.23 11.31 5.50
N VAL A 257 -17.91 10.02 5.53
CA VAL A 257 -18.54 9.01 6.37
C VAL A 257 -17.41 8.27 7.07
N HIS A 258 -17.51 8.11 8.38
CA HIS A 258 -16.55 7.36 9.18
C HIS A 258 -17.21 6.77 10.43
N PRO A 259 -16.68 5.66 10.99
CA PRO A 259 -17.07 5.18 12.31
C PRO A 259 -16.85 6.25 13.38
N SER A 260 -17.62 6.21 14.45
CA SER A 260 -17.49 7.19 15.56
C SER A 260 -16.09 7.20 16.19
N ALA A 261 -15.35 6.10 16.12
CA ALA A 261 -13.98 5.96 16.56
C ALA A 261 -12.96 6.06 15.40
N GLY A 262 -13.41 6.29 14.18
CA GLY A 262 -12.57 6.40 12.98
C GLY A 262 -11.99 7.81 12.78
N PRO A 263 -10.98 7.94 11.91
CA PRO A 263 -10.37 9.24 11.61
C PRO A 263 -11.31 10.13 10.79
N GLU A 264 -11.31 11.42 11.10
CA GLU A 264 -12.00 12.44 10.27
C GLU A 264 -11.16 12.84 9.06
N TRP A 265 -9.84 12.91 9.22
CA TRP A 265 -8.90 13.34 8.19
C TRP A 265 -7.77 12.35 8.01
N SER A 266 -7.30 12.26 6.78
CA SER A 266 -6.10 11.52 6.42
C SER A 266 -5.22 12.38 5.52
N ALA A 267 -3.94 12.47 5.84
CA ALA A 267 -2.95 13.15 5.01
C ALA A 267 -1.78 12.22 4.76
N GLY A 268 -1.32 12.15 3.52
CA GLY A 268 -0.25 11.21 3.16
C GLY A 268 0.72 11.77 2.13
N VAL A 269 1.94 11.24 2.18
CA VAL A 269 2.98 11.46 1.18
C VAL A 269 3.49 10.11 0.71
N SER A 270 3.90 10.04 -0.55
CA SER A 270 4.43 8.81 -1.14
C SER A 270 5.69 9.07 -1.96
N LEU A 271 6.58 8.10 -1.95
CA LEU A 271 7.73 8.02 -2.83
C LEU A 271 7.73 6.64 -3.49
N GLN A 272 7.75 6.63 -4.81
CA GLN A 272 7.67 5.41 -5.62
C GLN A 272 8.85 5.34 -6.58
N VAL A 273 9.50 4.19 -6.62
CA VAL A 273 10.51 3.83 -7.64
C VAL A 273 9.80 3.13 -8.78
N LEU A 274 10.08 3.54 -10.01
CA LEU A 274 9.52 2.99 -11.23
C LEU A 274 10.60 2.19 -11.96
N PHE A 275 10.32 0.92 -12.27
CA PHE A 275 11.23 0.02 -13.01
C PHE A 275 10.57 -0.34 -14.34
N PRO A 276 10.87 0.43 -15.38
CA PRO A 276 10.33 0.19 -16.73
C PRO A 276 10.83 -1.10 -17.36
#